data_3163de6744b132cf92b188cc43e21c1a
#
_entry.id   3163de6744b132cf92b188cc43e21c1a
#
_cell.length_a   1.000
_cell.length_b   1.000
_cell.length_c   1.000
_cell.angle_alpha   90.00
_cell.angle_beta   90.00
_cell.angle_gamma   90.00
#
_symmetry.space_group_name_H-M   'P 1'
#
loop_
_entity.id
_entity.type
_entity.pdbx_description
1 polymer ?
#
loop_
_entity_poly.entity_id
_entity_poly.type
_entity_poly.pdbx_seq_one_letter_code
_entity_poly.pdbx_strand_id
1 'polypeptide(L)'
;AEARDGFALAIKQLGGKLGGQPVEFVQTDMAGSPDQAKQLVDRFVQREKIDLFTGPIASNVALAVAPSLFAAKVPYLSNNAGPSQLAGAQCNAYFFGTAYQNDQFHEAAGKFAQDRGFKRMVMIAPNYPAGKDSLTGFKRKFKGQVADEIYTKVGQIDYATELAQLRAAKPDAVYFFLPGAMGINFIKQFVGAGLSKDITLVTSGFSADEDVITAVGEPMLGLFNTTHWAHDLDNAANKAFVAAFRKEYGGRYPSLYAAQAYDVIMAMD
;
A
#
# COMPACT_ATOMS: atom_id res chain seq x y z
N ALA A 1 6.52 11.01 0.84
CA ALA A 1 6.90 11.96 -0.23
C ALA A 1 6.07 11.72 -1.49
N GLU A 2 6.01 10.51 -2.01
CA GLU A 2 5.38 10.13 -3.29
C GLU A 2 3.89 10.49 -3.40
N ALA A 3 3.07 10.15 -2.39
CA ALA A 3 1.66 10.51 -2.40
C ALA A 3 1.46 12.04 -2.46
N ARG A 4 2.29 12.81 -1.74
CA ARG A 4 2.27 14.28 -1.79
C ARG A 4 2.48 14.80 -3.22
N ASP A 5 3.43 14.22 -3.92
CA ASP A 5 3.77 14.63 -5.29
C ASP A 5 2.63 14.32 -6.27
N GLY A 6 1.94 13.17 -6.07
CA GLY A 6 0.73 12.83 -6.83
C GLY A 6 -0.42 13.81 -6.59
N PHE A 7 -0.73 14.14 -5.33
CA PHE A 7 -1.72 15.17 -4.98
C PHE A 7 -1.39 16.52 -5.63
N ALA A 8 -0.14 16.98 -5.47
CA ALA A 8 0.29 18.28 -5.97
C ALA A 8 0.19 18.36 -7.50
N LEU A 9 0.57 17.30 -8.21
CA LEU A 9 0.47 17.26 -9.67
C LEU A 9 -0.99 17.34 -10.13
N ALA A 10 -1.90 16.56 -9.52
CA ALA A 10 -3.30 16.57 -9.89
C ALA A 10 -3.95 17.94 -9.67
N ILE A 11 -3.77 18.54 -8.47
CA ILE A 11 -4.28 19.86 -8.14
C ILE A 11 -3.73 20.92 -9.11
N LYS A 12 -2.43 20.85 -9.45
CA LYS A 12 -1.82 21.76 -10.44
C LYS A 12 -2.45 21.62 -11.81
N GLN A 13 -2.73 20.40 -12.27
CA GLN A 13 -3.35 20.18 -13.59
C GLN A 13 -4.81 20.66 -13.64
N LEU A 14 -5.52 20.62 -12.53
CA LEU A 14 -6.87 21.15 -12.36
C LEU A 14 -6.89 22.67 -12.12
N GLY A 15 -5.73 23.36 -12.21
CA GLY A 15 -5.63 24.80 -12.02
C GLY A 15 -5.94 25.26 -10.59
N GLY A 16 -5.69 24.42 -9.59
CA GLY A 16 -5.97 24.72 -8.18
C GLY A 16 -7.45 24.68 -7.82
N LYS A 17 -8.26 23.90 -8.54
CA LYS A 17 -9.71 23.81 -8.34
C LYS A 17 -10.14 22.34 -8.23
N LEU A 18 -11.27 22.10 -7.53
CA LEU A 18 -12.02 20.86 -7.54
C LEU A 18 -13.50 21.19 -7.75
N GLY A 19 -14.19 20.50 -8.67
CA GLY A 19 -15.56 20.83 -9.03
C GLY A 19 -15.74 22.30 -9.43
N GLY A 20 -14.72 22.90 -10.03
CA GLY A 20 -14.71 24.33 -10.41
C GLY A 20 -14.45 25.32 -9.25
N GLN A 21 -14.36 24.87 -8.00
CA GLN A 21 -14.13 25.72 -6.82
C GLN A 21 -12.62 25.76 -6.47
N PRO A 22 -12.07 26.91 -6.05
CA PRO A 22 -10.70 26.99 -5.54
C PRO A 22 -10.46 26.05 -4.37
N VAL A 23 -9.32 25.37 -4.34
CA VAL A 23 -8.93 24.42 -3.31
C VAL A 23 -7.79 24.96 -2.47
N GLU A 24 -7.96 24.92 -1.15
CA GLU A 24 -6.88 25.02 -0.18
C GLU A 24 -6.49 23.60 0.25
N PHE A 25 -5.30 23.15 -0.13
CA PHE A 25 -4.80 21.81 0.21
C PHE A 25 -3.93 21.86 1.45
N VAL A 26 -4.52 21.52 2.61
CA VAL A 26 -3.82 21.46 3.89
C VAL A 26 -3.19 20.09 4.07
N GLN A 27 -1.88 20.05 4.28
CA GLN A 27 -1.12 18.81 4.44
C GLN A 27 -0.37 18.76 5.76
N THR A 28 -0.37 17.59 6.41
CA THR A 28 0.41 17.35 7.62
C THR A 28 0.95 15.91 7.65
N ASP A 29 2.08 15.73 8.35
CA ASP A 29 2.63 14.40 8.60
C ASP A 29 2.03 13.83 9.89
N MET A 30 1.44 12.64 9.81
CA MET A 30 0.88 11.91 10.95
C MET A 30 1.90 10.95 11.60
N ALA A 31 3.13 10.91 11.10
CA ALA A 31 4.25 10.10 11.58
C ALA A 31 3.89 8.59 11.80
N GLY A 32 2.86 8.09 11.11
CA GLY A 32 2.36 6.71 11.30
C GLY A 32 1.71 6.44 12.66
N SER A 33 1.49 7.48 13.48
CA SER A 33 0.90 7.36 14.82
C SER A 33 -0.62 7.55 14.79
N PRO A 34 -1.42 6.53 15.18
CA PRO A 34 -2.87 6.66 15.25
C PRO A 34 -3.35 7.77 16.20
N ASP A 35 -2.71 7.93 17.35
CA ASP A 35 -3.09 8.94 18.35
C ASP A 35 -2.81 10.37 17.86
N GLN A 36 -1.63 10.59 17.26
CA GLN A 36 -1.28 11.88 16.67
C GLN A 36 -2.21 12.21 15.50
N ALA A 37 -2.49 11.23 14.64
CA ALA A 37 -3.39 11.41 13.51
C ALA A 37 -4.79 11.81 13.96
N LYS A 38 -5.33 11.14 15.00
CA LYS A 38 -6.64 11.49 15.58
C LYS A 38 -6.68 12.94 16.06
N GLN A 39 -5.67 13.39 16.82
CA GLN A 39 -5.59 14.78 17.31
C GLN A 39 -5.54 15.79 16.15
N LEU A 40 -4.79 15.47 15.08
CA LEU A 40 -4.70 16.33 13.91
C LEU A 40 -6.02 16.42 13.17
N VAL A 41 -6.71 15.29 12.97
CA VAL A 41 -8.02 15.25 12.31
C VAL A 41 -9.08 15.97 13.15
N ASP A 42 -9.09 15.79 14.47
CA ASP A 42 -9.99 16.53 15.36
C ASP A 42 -9.78 18.06 15.23
N ARG A 43 -8.52 18.50 15.08
CA ARG A 43 -8.20 19.91 14.81
C ARG A 43 -8.71 20.37 13.44
N PHE A 44 -8.47 19.58 12.38
CA PHE A 44 -8.94 19.90 11.03
C PHE A 44 -10.47 20.03 10.96
N VAL A 45 -11.17 19.12 11.60
CA VAL A 45 -12.65 19.12 11.65
C VAL A 45 -13.18 20.32 12.47
N GLN A 46 -12.62 20.55 13.66
CA GLN A 46 -13.19 21.53 14.61
C GLN A 46 -12.76 22.96 14.33
N ARG A 47 -11.49 23.19 13.93
CA ARG A 47 -10.93 24.53 13.77
C ARG A 47 -10.83 24.95 12.31
N GLU A 48 -10.32 24.08 11.46
CA GLU A 48 -10.07 24.38 10.05
C GLU A 48 -11.30 24.09 9.17
N LYS A 49 -12.29 23.34 9.71
CA LYS A 49 -13.58 23.05 9.05
C LYS A 49 -13.41 22.50 7.64
N ILE A 50 -12.58 21.48 7.50
CA ILE A 50 -12.29 20.85 6.20
C ILE A 50 -13.58 20.29 5.56
N ASP A 51 -13.70 20.44 4.26
CA ASP A 51 -14.83 19.92 3.48
C ASP A 51 -14.63 18.47 3.06
N LEU A 52 -13.39 18.05 2.81
CA LEU A 52 -12.99 16.73 2.34
C LEU A 52 -11.73 16.27 3.06
N PHE A 53 -11.56 14.97 3.21
CA PHE A 53 -10.35 14.38 3.78
C PHE A 53 -9.81 13.27 2.88
N THR A 54 -8.48 13.23 2.69
CA THR A 54 -7.78 12.14 2.01
C THR A 54 -6.51 11.73 2.74
N GLY A 55 -5.98 10.56 2.45
CA GLY A 55 -4.95 9.90 3.29
C GLY A 55 -5.63 9.03 4.35
N PRO A 56 -4.94 8.54 5.36
CA PRO A 56 -3.51 8.25 5.41
C PRO A 56 -3.14 6.99 4.62
N ILE A 57 -1.84 6.63 4.62
CA ILE A 57 -1.37 5.39 3.97
C ILE A 57 -1.63 4.15 4.85
N ALA A 58 -1.42 4.26 6.16
CA ALA A 58 -1.48 3.12 7.07
C ALA A 58 -2.92 2.83 7.55
N SER A 59 -3.36 1.57 7.45
CA SER A 59 -4.73 1.17 7.79
C SER A 59 -5.10 1.31 9.26
N ASN A 60 -4.16 1.15 10.20
CA ASN A 60 -4.39 1.42 11.61
C ASN A 60 -4.64 2.91 11.88
N VAL A 61 -3.99 3.79 11.13
CA VAL A 61 -4.23 5.24 11.21
C VAL A 61 -5.59 5.58 10.58
N ALA A 62 -5.94 5.00 9.43
CA ALA A 62 -7.24 5.18 8.80
C ALA A 62 -8.39 4.82 9.74
N LEU A 63 -8.29 3.67 10.41
CA LEU A 63 -9.28 3.23 11.40
C LEU A 63 -9.38 4.17 12.61
N ALA A 64 -8.28 4.78 13.02
CA ALA A 64 -8.27 5.72 14.15
C ALA A 64 -8.92 7.07 13.83
N VAL A 65 -8.78 7.57 12.59
CA VAL A 65 -9.32 8.88 12.20
C VAL A 65 -10.76 8.81 11.68
N ALA A 66 -11.18 7.69 11.12
CA ALA A 66 -12.48 7.53 10.50
C ALA A 66 -13.67 7.91 11.40
N PRO A 67 -13.73 7.53 12.70
CA PRO A 67 -14.86 7.91 13.57
C PRO A 67 -15.04 9.42 13.71
N SER A 68 -13.95 10.21 13.82
CA SER A 68 -14.03 11.67 13.93
C SER A 68 -14.56 12.32 12.65
N LEU A 69 -14.11 11.83 11.49
CA LEU A 69 -14.58 12.29 10.18
C LEU A 69 -16.07 11.97 9.97
N PHE A 70 -16.49 10.75 10.31
CA PHE A 70 -17.88 10.30 10.15
C PHE A 70 -18.84 11.07 11.07
N ALA A 71 -18.43 11.30 12.33
CA ALA A 71 -19.22 12.10 13.27
C ALA A 71 -19.41 13.54 12.77
N ALA A 72 -18.40 14.10 12.12
CA ALA A 72 -18.44 15.43 11.52
C ALA A 72 -19.09 15.46 10.12
N LYS A 73 -19.48 14.31 9.58
CA LYS A 73 -20.02 14.16 8.20
C LYS A 73 -19.06 14.69 7.12
N VAL A 74 -17.75 14.57 7.36
CA VAL A 74 -16.72 14.92 6.38
C VAL A 74 -16.46 13.71 5.47
N PRO A 75 -16.66 13.82 4.15
CA PRO A 75 -16.31 12.76 3.21
C PRO A 75 -14.83 12.40 3.30
N TYR A 76 -14.56 11.11 3.48
CA TYR A 76 -13.24 10.55 3.54
C TYR A 76 -12.97 9.69 2.30
N LEU A 77 -12.19 10.22 1.36
CA LEU A 77 -11.76 9.50 0.16
C LEU A 77 -10.36 8.94 0.42
N SER A 78 -10.26 7.65 0.72
CA SER A 78 -8.98 7.03 0.99
C SER A 78 -8.25 6.71 -0.30
N ASN A 79 -7.09 7.33 -0.50
CA ASN A 79 -6.24 7.09 -1.66
C ASN A 79 -5.44 5.78 -1.57
N ASN A 80 -5.26 5.22 -0.36
CA ASN A 80 -4.44 4.02 -0.17
C ASN A 80 -5.04 3.07 0.88
N ALA A 81 -5.17 3.51 2.13
CA ALA A 81 -5.60 2.64 3.22
C ALA A 81 -7.02 2.10 2.99
N GLY A 82 -7.14 0.80 2.76
CA GLY A 82 -8.42 0.11 2.52
C GLY A 82 -8.70 -1.00 3.53
N PRO A 83 -8.71 -0.73 4.87
CA PRO A 83 -8.93 -1.79 5.85
C PRO A 83 -10.29 -2.46 5.65
N SER A 84 -10.31 -3.78 5.72
CA SER A 84 -11.51 -4.60 5.49
C SER A 84 -12.69 -4.21 6.37
N GLN A 85 -12.43 -3.67 7.56
CA GLN A 85 -13.45 -3.17 8.49
C GLN A 85 -14.31 -2.05 7.88
N LEU A 86 -13.70 -1.11 7.14
CA LEU A 86 -14.42 0.02 6.53
C LEU A 86 -15.23 -0.40 5.28
N ALA A 87 -14.91 -1.54 4.69
CA ALA A 87 -15.73 -2.14 3.63
C ALA A 87 -16.76 -3.16 4.16
N GLY A 88 -16.76 -3.39 5.47
CA GLY A 88 -17.61 -4.38 6.15
C GLY A 88 -18.32 -3.82 7.38
N ALA A 89 -18.04 -4.35 8.56
CA ALA A 89 -18.75 -4.07 9.80
C ALA A 89 -18.74 -2.59 10.24
N GLN A 90 -17.75 -1.82 9.80
CA GLN A 90 -17.60 -0.39 10.09
C GLN A 90 -17.83 0.49 8.85
N CYS A 91 -18.53 -0.03 7.82
CA CYS A 91 -18.84 0.76 6.64
C CYS A 91 -19.64 2.00 7.00
N ASN A 92 -19.41 3.09 6.26
CA ASN A 92 -20.06 4.36 6.52
C ASN A 92 -20.30 5.11 5.20
N ALA A 93 -21.40 5.85 5.10
CA ALA A 93 -21.75 6.61 3.89
C ALA A 93 -20.76 7.74 3.55
N TYR A 94 -19.89 8.11 4.47
CA TYR A 94 -18.85 9.12 4.27
C TYR A 94 -17.46 8.52 3.94
N PHE A 95 -17.36 7.19 3.77
CA PHE A 95 -16.10 6.54 3.38
C PHE A 95 -16.13 6.07 1.93
N PHE A 96 -15.09 6.43 1.18
CA PHE A 96 -14.89 6.02 -0.20
C PHE A 96 -13.45 5.51 -0.37
N GLY A 97 -13.28 4.22 -0.61
CA GLY A 97 -11.98 3.63 -0.98
C GLY A 97 -11.75 3.78 -2.47
N THR A 98 -10.85 4.66 -2.89
CA THR A 98 -10.66 4.97 -4.31
C THR A 98 -9.61 4.08 -4.99
N ALA A 99 -8.77 3.39 -4.22
CA ALA A 99 -7.71 2.54 -4.77
C ALA A 99 -8.08 1.05 -4.73
N TYR A 100 -8.37 0.50 -3.56
CA TYR A 100 -8.63 -0.93 -3.35
C TYR A 100 -9.19 -1.18 -1.94
N GLN A 101 -9.65 -2.41 -1.71
CA GLN A 101 -9.83 -2.98 -0.39
C GLN A 101 -8.65 -3.93 -0.10
N ASN A 102 -8.07 -3.87 1.11
CA ASN A 102 -6.82 -4.58 1.41
C ASN A 102 -6.87 -6.06 1.09
N ASP A 103 -7.84 -6.80 1.63
CA ASP A 103 -7.90 -8.26 1.46
C ASP A 103 -8.18 -8.67 0.01
N GLN A 104 -8.98 -7.93 -0.75
CA GLN A 104 -9.23 -8.18 -2.17
C GLN A 104 -7.97 -7.98 -3.01
N PHE A 105 -7.20 -6.95 -2.72
CA PHE A 105 -5.95 -6.69 -3.42
C PHE A 105 -4.99 -7.89 -3.39
N HIS A 106 -4.88 -8.54 -2.24
CA HIS A 106 -3.96 -9.66 -2.04
C HIS A 106 -4.48 -11.01 -2.57
N GLU A 107 -5.76 -11.09 -2.96
CA GLU A 107 -6.31 -12.28 -3.64
C GLU A 107 -5.60 -12.58 -4.96
N ALA A 108 -5.16 -11.55 -5.68
CA ALA A 108 -4.41 -11.71 -6.93
C ALA A 108 -3.10 -12.50 -6.72
N ALA A 109 -2.36 -12.20 -5.64
CA ALA A 109 -1.15 -12.94 -5.30
C ALA A 109 -1.45 -14.41 -4.93
N GLY A 110 -2.54 -14.65 -4.18
CA GLY A 110 -2.99 -16.00 -3.86
C GLY A 110 -3.41 -16.80 -5.09
N LYS A 111 -4.11 -16.16 -6.03
CA LYS A 111 -4.47 -16.76 -7.32
C LYS A 111 -3.23 -17.06 -8.16
N PHE A 112 -2.30 -16.12 -8.26
CA PHE A 112 -1.03 -16.32 -8.96
C PHE A 112 -0.25 -17.51 -8.37
N ALA A 113 -0.11 -17.58 -7.06
CA ALA A 113 0.59 -18.69 -6.40
C ALA A 113 -0.10 -20.04 -6.66
N GLN A 114 -1.44 -20.06 -6.65
CA GLN A 114 -2.22 -21.25 -7.00
C GLN A 114 -1.98 -21.70 -8.44
N ASP A 115 -2.01 -20.76 -9.40
CA ASP A 115 -1.85 -21.04 -10.83
C ASP A 115 -0.41 -21.47 -11.17
N ARG A 116 0.58 -20.95 -10.45
CA ARG A 116 1.99 -21.38 -10.56
C ARG A 116 2.22 -22.77 -9.99
N GLY A 117 1.25 -23.31 -9.28
CA GLY A 117 1.31 -24.66 -8.74
C GLY A 117 2.17 -24.83 -7.49
N PHE A 118 2.47 -23.73 -6.76
CA PHE A 118 3.12 -23.83 -5.46
C PHE A 118 2.29 -24.71 -4.52
N LYS A 119 2.95 -25.61 -3.78
CA LYS A 119 2.28 -26.58 -2.91
C LYS A 119 2.38 -26.19 -1.45
N ARG A 120 3.51 -25.63 -1.05
CA ARG A 120 3.83 -25.31 0.33
C ARG A 120 4.42 -23.91 0.44
N MET A 121 3.75 -23.01 1.14
CA MET A 121 4.17 -21.62 1.26
C MET A 121 4.26 -21.19 2.73
N VAL A 122 5.15 -20.25 3.01
CA VAL A 122 5.16 -19.47 4.25
C VAL A 122 4.70 -18.05 3.90
N MET A 123 3.98 -17.41 4.83
CA MET A 123 3.48 -16.06 4.63
C MET A 123 4.03 -15.14 5.72
N ILE A 124 4.42 -13.91 5.33
CA ILE A 124 5.02 -12.93 6.25
C ILE A 124 4.36 -11.56 6.06
N ALA A 125 3.90 -10.95 7.15
CA ALA A 125 3.37 -9.59 7.15
C ALA A 125 3.57 -8.90 8.50
N PRO A 126 3.56 -7.55 8.57
CA PRO A 126 3.60 -6.85 9.85
C PRO A 126 2.28 -7.01 10.60
N ASN A 127 2.35 -7.06 11.93
CA ASN A 127 1.19 -7.25 12.80
C ASN A 127 0.35 -5.97 12.95
N TYR A 128 -0.42 -5.63 11.93
CA TYR A 128 -1.39 -4.53 11.93
C TYR A 128 -2.53 -4.85 10.94
N PRO A 129 -3.62 -4.04 10.85
CA PRO A 129 -4.79 -4.39 10.04
C PRO A 129 -4.48 -4.78 8.60
N ALA A 130 -3.68 -3.98 7.86
CA ALA A 130 -3.35 -4.31 6.48
C ALA A 130 -2.50 -5.59 6.34
N GLY A 131 -1.61 -5.87 7.31
CA GLY A 131 -0.85 -7.12 7.31
C GLY A 131 -1.75 -8.35 7.51
N LYS A 132 -2.74 -8.26 8.39
CA LYS A 132 -3.73 -9.34 8.60
C LYS A 132 -4.63 -9.51 7.39
N ASP A 133 -5.12 -8.41 6.82
CA ASP A 133 -5.92 -8.43 5.59
C ASP A 133 -5.14 -9.06 4.43
N SER A 134 -3.83 -8.78 4.30
CA SER A 134 -3.01 -9.30 3.22
C SER A 134 -2.92 -10.83 3.25
N LEU A 135 -2.64 -11.42 4.42
CA LEU A 135 -2.56 -12.87 4.54
C LEU A 135 -3.94 -13.52 4.42
N THR A 136 -4.99 -12.86 4.90
CA THR A 136 -6.37 -13.33 4.75
C THR A 136 -6.78 -13.35 3.29
N GLY A 137 -6.54 -12.27 2.54
CA GLY A 137 -6.85 -12.16 1.12
C GLY A 137 -6.10 -13.21 0.28
N PHE A 138 -4.80 -13.35 0.52
CA PHE A 138 -3.99 -14.38 -0.14
C PHE A 138 -4.59 -15.78 0.02
N LYS A 139 -4.94 -16.18 1.25
CA LYS A 139 -5.51 -17.51 1.57
C LYS A 139 -6.87 -17.77 0.92
N ARG A 140 -7.63 -16.74 0.56
CA ARG A 140 -8.92 -16.94 -0.14
C ARG A 140 -8.74 -17.65 -1.48
N LYS A 141 -7.64 -17.39 -2.18
CA LYS A 141 -7.38 -17.94 -3.53
C LYS A 141 -6.29 -19.01 -3.56
N PHE A 142 -5.38 -19.03 -2.61
CA PHE A 142 -4.38 -20.10 -2.48
C PHE A 142 -4.95 -21.28 -1.70
N LYS A 143 -4.92 -22.48 -2.29
CA LYS A 143 -5.46 -23.72 -1.73
C LYS A 143 -4.37 -24.75 -1.39
N GLY A 144 -3.09 -24.39 -1.59
CA GLY A 144 -1.97 -25.20 -1.16
C GLY A 144 -1.77 -25.13 0.37
N GLN A 145 -0.73 -25.78 0.85
CA GLN A 145 -0.40 -25.78 2.27
C GLN A 145 0.24 -24.45 2.69
N VAL A 146 -0.35 -23.77 3.65
CA VAL A 146 0.30 -22.70 4.40
C VAL A 146 1.08 -23.34 5.54
N ALA A 147 2.40 -23.35 5.41
CA ALA A 147 3.29 -23.99 6.39
C ALA A 147 3.45 -23.16 7.67
N ASP A 148 3.43 -21.83 7.51
CA ASP A 148 3.50 -20.89 8.63
C ASP A 148 2.97 -19.51 8.23
N GLU A 149 2.44 -18.77 9.21
CA GLU A 149 2.03 -17.36 9.11
C GLU A 149 2.82 -16.54 10.13
N ILE A 150 3.81 -15.79 9.65
CA ILE A 150 4.72 -15.02 10.49
C ILE A 150 4.26 -13.56 10.54
N TYR A 151 3.95 -13.08 11.73
CA TYR A 151 3.62 -11.67 11.96
C TYR A 151 4.80 -10.95 12.61
N THR A 152 5.42 -10.04 11.86
CA THR A 152 6.56 -9.23 12.30
C THR A 152 6.13 -7.97 13.03
N LYS A 153 7.05 -7.27 13.69
CA LYS A 153 6.79 -5.94 14.22
C LYS A 153 6.67 -4.94 13.06
N VAL A 154 5.79 -3.95 13.20
CA VAL A 154 5.74 -2.82 12.27
C VAL A 154 7.06 -2.04 12.36
N GLY A 155 7.69 -1.81 11.21
CA GLY A 155 9.00 -1.15 11.14
C GLY A 155 10.20 -2.06 11.43
N GLN A 156 10.02 -3.40 11.49
CA GLN A 156 11.12 -4.36 11.65
C GLN A 156 12.11 -4.25 10.48
N ILE A 157 13.41 -4.31 10.80
CA ILE A 157 14.49 -4.21 9.82
C ILE A 157 15.47 -5.40 9.88
N ASP A 158 15.40 -6.23 10.91
CA ASP A 158 16.20 -7.46 11.06
C ASP A 158 15.27 -8.68 10.98
N TYR A 159 15.58 -9.59 10.06
CA TYR A 159 14.78 -10.78 9.74
C TYR A 159 15.52 -12.09 9.98
N ALA A 160 16.60 -12.08 10.74
CA ALA A 160 17.42 -13.29 10.99
C ALA A 160 16.59 -14.47 11.52
N THR A 161 15.63 -14.19 12.42
CA THR A 161 14.73 -15.20 13.01
C THR A 161 13.80 -15.78 11.94
N GLU A 162 13.14 -14.93 11.16
CA GLU A 162 12.21 -15.33 10.10
C GLU A 162 12.93 -16.11 9.00
N LEU A 163 14.15 -15.71 8.64
CA LEU A 163 14.97 -16.44 7.66
C LEU A 163 15.36 -17.83 8.16
N ALA A 164 15.66 -17.98 9.45
CA ALA A 164 15.90 -19.29 10.06
C ALA A 164 14.64 -20.18 10.03
N GLN A 165 13.46 -19.61 10.29
CA GLN A 165 12.18 -20.31 10.18
C GLN A 165 11.91 -20.75 8.71
N LEU A 166 12.15 -19.89 7.73
CA LEU A 166 12.03 -20.24 6.30
C LEU A 166 12.95 -21.39 5.91
N ARG A 167 14.19 -21.36 6.37
CA ARG A 167 15.16 -22.43 6.11
C ARG A 167 14.72 -23.78 6.69
N ALA A 168 14.11 -23.76 7.89
CA ALA A 168 13.58 -24.96 8.53
C ALA A 168 12.30 -25.46 7.86
N ALA A 169 11.40 -24.55 7.46
CA ALA A 169 10.12 -24.90 6.84
C ALA A 169 10.26 -25.41 5.40
N LYS A 170 11.32 -25.04 4.67
CA LYS A 170 11.59 -25.40 3.27
C LYS A 170 10.35 -25.24 2.37
N PRO A 171 9.76 -24.04 2.27
CA PRO A 171 8.62 -23.82 1.39
C PRO A 171 9.06 -23.73 -0.08
N ASP A 172 8.14 -23.96 -1.02
CA ASP A 172 8.36 -23.70 -2.45
C ASP A 172 8.48 -22.19 -2.71
N ALA A 173 7.69 -21.41 -1.99
CA ALA A 173 7.66 -19.97 -2.11
C ALA A 173 7.29 -19.29 -0.78
N VAL A 174 7.66 -18.02 -0.67
CA VAL A 174 7.24 -17.12 0.41
C VAL A 174 6.37 -16.02 -0.17
N TYR A 175 5.16 -15.86 0.37
CA TYR A 175 4.40 -14.66 0.16
C TYR A 175 4.71 -13.66 1.28
N PHE A 176 5.06 -12.43 0.91
CA PHE A 176 5.30 -11.40 1.91
C PHE A 176 4.63 -10.07 1.54
N PHE A 177 4.14 -9.38 2.58
CA PHE A 177 3.66 -8.02 2.51
C PHE A 177 4.46 -7.19 3.54
N LEU A 178 5.51 -6.54 3.09
CA LEU A 178 6.46 -5.77 3.91
C LEU A 178 6.75 -4.43 3.22
N PRO A 179 5.85 -3.43 3.32
CA PRO A 179 5.98 -2.17 2.59
C PRO A 179 7.26 -1.38 2.93
N GLY A 180 7.85 -0.75 1.91
CA GLY A 180 8.95 0.20 2.04
C GLY A 180 10.22 -0.42 2.66
N ALA A 181 10.78 0.23 3.69
CA ALA A 181 12.03 -0.20 4.33
C ALA A 181 11.99 -1.63 4.87
N MET A 182 10.83 -2.13 5.31
CA MET A 182 10.67 -3.52 5.75
C MET A 182 10.97 -4.48 4.60
N GLY A 183 10.38 -4.26 3.42
CA GLY A 183 10.61 -5.08 2.23
C GLY A 183 12.05 -5.01 1.73
N ILE A 184 12.63 -3.80 1.66
CA ILE A 184 14.02 -3.60 1.28
C ILE A 184 14.96 -4.46 2.13
N ASN A 185 14.82 -4.41 3.45
CA ASN A 185 15.67 -5.15 4.37
C ASN A 185 15.43 -6.66 4.28
N PHE A 186 14.15 -7.08 4.20
CA PHE A 186 13.81 -8.49 4.06
C PHE A 186 14.40 -9.11 2.79
N ILE A 187 14.21 -8.49 1.63
CA ILE A 187 14.70 -9.01 0.34
C ILE A 187 16.23 -9.10 0.35
N LYS A 188 16.92 -8.06 0.79
CA LYS A 188 18.40 -8.06 0.86
C LYS A 188 18.92 -9.17 1.78
N GLN A 189 18.34 -9.35 2.96
CA GLN A 189 18.74 -10.38 3.90
C GLN A 189 18.37 -11.79 3.39
N PHE A 190 17.20 -11.96 2.75
CA PHE A 190 16.79 -13.22 2.16
C PHE A 190 17.75 -13.70 1.07
N VAL A 191 18.12 -12.80 0.16
CA VAL A 191 19.10 -13.10 -0.91
C VAL A 191 20.51 -13.30 -0.32
N GLY A 192 20.92 -12.44 0.61
CA GLY A 192 22.20 -12.58 1.31
C GLY A 192 22.34 -13.89 2.10
N ALA A 193 21.23 -14.43 2.61
CA ALA A 193 21.19 -15.74 3.27
C ALA A 193 21.20 -16.92 2.27
N GLY A 194 21.20 -16.66 0.95
CA GLY A 194 21.22 -17.68 -0.10
C GLY A 194 19.90 -18.41 -0.33
N LEU A 195 18.78 -17.94 0.30
CA LEU A 195 17.49 -18.61 0.22
C LEU A 195 16.82 -18.48 -1.15
N SER A 196 17.17 -17.46 -1.92
CA SER A 196 16.63 -17.23 -3.28
C SER A 196 16.98 -18.33 -4.29
N LYS A 197 17.90 -19.23 -3.97
CA LYS A 197 18.24 -20.38 -4.82
C LYS A 197 17.15 -21.44 -4.83
N ASP A 198 16.45 -21.60 -3.72
CA ASP A 198 15.52 -22.70 -3.49
C ASP A 198 14.08 -22.24 -3.24
N ILE A 199 13.88 -20.97 -2.85
CA ILE A 199 12.59 -20.43 -2.43
C ILE A 199 12.23 -19.21 -3.29
N THR A 200 11.08 -19.27 -3.96
CA THR A 200 10.57 -18.16 -4.76
C THR A 200 9.94 -17.08 -3.88
N LEU A 201 10.21 -15.80 -4.17
CA LEU A 201 9.54 -14.68 -3.53
C LEU A 201 8.31 -14.23 -4.32
N VAL A 202 7.19 -14.11 -3.64
CA VAL A 202 5.93 -13.56 -4.16
C VAL A 202 5.48 -12.42 -3.24
N THR A 203 5.11 -11.29 -3.80
CA THR A 203 4.66 -10.14 -3.01
C THR A 203 3.55 -9.35 -3.70
N SER A 204 3.14 -8.27 -3.06
CA SER A 204 2.25 -7.25 -3.61
C SER A 204 2.99 -5.93 -3.85
N GLY A 205 2.44 -5.06 -4.69
CA GLY A 205 3.05 -3.81 -5.15
C GLY A 205 3.69 -2.94 -4.07
N PHE A 206 3.16 -2.98 -2.86
CA PHE A 206 3.68 -2.18 -1.73
C PHE A 206 5.08 -2.60 -1.25
N SER A 207 5.47 -3.83 -1.54
CA SER A 207 6.79 -4.38 -1.14
C SER A 207 7.75 -4.46 -2.32
N ALA A 208 7.33 -4.01 -3.49
CA ALA A 208 8.10 -4.07 -4.74
C ALA A 208 7.66 -2.96 -5.71
N ASP A 209 7.48 -1.74 -5.20
CA ASP A 209 7.27 -0.55 -6.01
C ASP A 209 8.59 0.07 -6.50
N GLU A 210 8.54 1.15 -7.25
CA GLU A 210 9.69 1.80 -7.86
C GLU A 210 10.79 2.19 -6.86
N ASP A 211 10.40 2.65 -5.67
CA ASP A 211 11.35 3.03 -4.62
C ASP A 211 12.07 1.79 -4.06
N VAL A 212 11.33 0.69 -3.86
CA VAL A 212 11.90 -0.58 -3.39
C VAL A 212 12.79 -1.20 -4.45
N ILE A 213 12.36 -1.22 -5.72
CA ILE A 213 13.15 -1.72 -6.86
C ILE A 213 14.47 -0.96 -6.95
N THR A 214 14.42 0.37 -6.90
CA THR A 214 15.59 1.24 -6.95
C THR A 214 16.55 0.98 -5.78
N ALA A 215 16.02 0.81 -4.58
CA ALA A 215 16.82 0.62 -3.36
C ALA A 215 17.42 -0.79 -3.23
N VAL A 216 16.77 -1.79 -3.79
CA VAL A 216 17.22 -3.20 -3.70
C VAL A 216 18.10 -3.60 -4.90
N GLY A 217 17.69 -3.27 -6.12
CA GLY A 217 18.41 -3.60 -7.35
C GLY A 217 18.36 -5.09 -7.70
N GLU A 218 19.50 -5.65 -8.13
CA GLU A 218 19.62 -7.05 -8.61
C GLU A 218 19.01 -8.13 -7.69
N PRO A 219 19.03 -8.02 -6.34
CA PRO A 219 18.37 -9.00 -5.48
C PRO A 219 16.88 -9.19 -5.73
N MET A 220 16.23 -8.30 -6.49
CA MET A 220 14.81 -8.45 -6.87
C MET A 220 14.59 -9.35 -8.10
N LEU A 221 15.62 -9.74 -8.81
CA LEU A 221 15.48 -10.60 -9.98
C LEU A 221 14.90 -11.96 -9.60
N GLY A 222 13.80 -12.34 -10.30
CA GLY A 222 13.05 -13.57 -10.02
C GLY A 222 11.96 -13.46 -8.96
N LEU A 223 11.78 -12.27 -8.35
CA LEU A 223 10.64 -11.98 -7.49
C LEU A 223 9.39 -11.75 -8.34
N PHE A 224 8.25 -12.30 -7.92
CA PHE A 224 6.95 -12.04 -8.54
C PHE A 224 6.16 -11.04 -7.71
N ASN A 225 5.59 -10.05 -8.40
CA ASN A 225 4.79 -9.00 -7.79
C ASN A 225 3.40 -8.93 -8.42
N THR A 226 2.37 -8.76 -7.61
CA THR A 226 1.01 -8.47 -8.07
C THR A 226 0.62 -7.06 -7.68
N THR A 227 0.20 -6.26 -8.64
CA THR A 227 -0.18 -4.87 -8.42
C THR A 227 -1.37 -4.49 -9.31
N HIS A 228 -2.12 -3.47 -8.92
CA HIS A 228 -3.22 -2.92 -9.71
C HIS A 228 -2.75 -1.82 -10.67
N TRP A 229 -1.54 -1.31 -10.49
CA TRP A 229 -0.98 -0.25 -11.29
C TRP A 229 0.54 -0.45 -11.48
N ALA A 230 1.04 -0.08 -12.65
CA ALA A 230 2.46 0.02 -12.97
C ALA A 230 2.67 1.18 -13.96
N HIS A 231 3.85 1.80 -13.94
CA HIS A 231 4.15 2.95 -14.79
C HIS A 231 4.15 2.63 -16.29
N ASP A 232 4.29 1.37 -16.66
CA ASP A 232 4.36 0.88 -18.05
C ASP A 232 3.02 0.35 -18.58
N LEU A 233 1.90 0.53 -17.85
CA LEU A 233 0.58 0.17 -18.34
C LEU A 233 0.27 0.86 -19.68
N ASP A 234 -0.09 0.05 -20.69
CA ASP A 234 -0.30 0.50 -22.07
C ASP A 234 -1.72 1.08 -22.27
N ASN A 235 -1.97 2.24 -21.67
CA ASN A 235 -3.15 3.03 -21.92
C ASN A 235 -2.82 4.54 -21.95
N ALA A 236 -3.64 5.33 -22.63
CA ALA A 236 -3.39 6.75 -22.85
C ALA A 236 -3.34 7.57 -21.54
N ALA A 237 -4.23 7.28 -20.58
CA ALA A 237 -4.30 8.00 -19.31
C ALA A 237 -3.02 7.77 -18.49
N ASN A 238 -2.56 6.51 -18.39
CA ASN A 238 -1.33 6.19 -17.69
C ASN A 238 -0.10 6.85 -18.32
N LYS A 239 0.01 6.77 -19.66
CA LYS A 239 1.11 7.41 -20.39
C LYS A 239 1.15 8.92 -20.16
N ALA A 240 0.00 9.59 -20.16
CA ALA A 240 -0.11 11.02 -19.89
C ALA A 240 0.30 11.37 -18.45
N PHE A 241 -0.20 10.62 -17.46
CA PHE A 241 0.17 10.79 -16.05
C PHE A 241 1.67 10.60 -15.83
N VAL A 242 2.24 9.48 -16.31
CA VAL A 242 3.67 9.18 -16.14
C VAL A 242 4.55 10.23 -16.81
N ALA A 243 4.18 10.68 -18.02
CA ALA A 243 4.92 11.74 -18.71
C ALA A 243 4.89 13.08 -17.93
N ALA A 244 3.71 13.45 -17.42
CA ALA A 244 3.54 14.67 -16.63
C ALA A 244 4.32 14.61 -15.31
N PHE A 245 4.24 13.48 -14.59
CA PHE A 245 4.96 13.26 -13.34
C PHE A 245 6.48 13.34 -13.56
N ARG A 246 7.00 12.63 -14.55
CA ARG A 246 8.43 12.68 -14.89
C ARG A 246 8.93 14.07 -15.26
N LYS A 247 8.12 14.82 -16.02
CA LYS A 247 8.43 16.22 -16.38
C LYS A 247 8.51 17.12 -15.13
N GLU A 248 7.59 16.94 -14.19
CA GLU A 248 7.52 17.77 -12.98
C GLU A 248 8.61 17.41 -11.95
N TYR A 249 8.97 16.12 -11.85
CA TYR A 249 9.84 15.60 -10.80
C TYR A 249 11.19 15.05 -11.31
N GLY A 250 11.79 15.76 -12.27
CA GLY A 250 13.19 15.52 -12.69
C GLY A 250 13.44 14.17 -13.35
N GLY A 251 12.47 13.62 -14.08
CA GLY A 251 12.60 12.35 -14.80
C GLY A 251 12.31 11.10 -13.95
N ARG A 252 12.03 11.27 -12.65
CA ARG A 252 11.67 10.17 -11.74
C ARG A 252 10.36 9.50 -12.18
N TYR A 253 10.29 8.18 -12.11
CA TYR A 253 9.04 7.45 -12.30
C TYR A 253 8.12 7.62 -11.08
N PRO A 254 6.80 7.73 -11.27
CA PRO A 254 5.86 7.70 -10.16
C PRO A 254 5.80 6.30 -9.55
N SER A 255 5.65 6.22 -8.23
CA SER A 255 5.29 4.99 -7.54
C SER A 255 3.77 4.76 -7.60
N LEU A 256 3.33 3.57 -7.18
CA LEU A 256 1.89 3.29 -7.01
C LEU A 256 1.21 4.27 -6.03
N TYR A 257 1.93 4.78 -5.02
CA TYR A 257 1.39 5.78 -4.09
C TYR A 257 1.14 7.13 -4.76
N ALA A 258 2.00 7.52 -5.69
CA ALA A 258 1.81 8.74 -6.47
C ALA A 258 0.61 8.63 -7.41
N ALA A 259 0.44 7.48 -8.07
CA ALA A 259 -0.71 7.21 -8.93
C ALA A 259 -2.02 7.24 -8.14
N GLN A 260 -2.10 6.55 -7.01
CA GLN A 260 -3.28 6.55 -6.14
C GLN A 260 -3.65 7.94 -5.60
N ALA A 261 -2.64 8.74 -5.27
CA ALA A 261 -2.85 10.11 -4.81
C ALA A 261 -3.32 11.04 -5.94
N TYR A 262 -2.83 10.83 -7.15
CA TYR A 262 -3.30 11.52 -8.34
C TYR A 262 -4.75 11.15 -8.64
N ASP A 263 -5.07 9.86 -8.67
CA ASP A 263 -6.39 9.36 -9.01
C ASP A 263 -7.48 9.82 -8.03
N VAL A 264 -7.18 9.87 -6.72
CA VAL A 264 -8.17 10.34 -5.74
C VAL A 264 -8.53 11.81 -5.93
N ILE A 265 -7.58 12.66 -6.29
CA ILE A 265 -7.87 14.08 -6.59
C ILE A 265 -8.69 14.20 -7.87
N MET A 266 -8.35 13.43 -8.91
CA MET A 266 -9.13 13.40 -10.14
C MET A 266 -10.56 12.86 -9.93
N ALA A 267 -10.76 11.99 -8.93
CA ALA A 267 -12.08 11.49 -8.55
C ALA A 267 -12.87 12.47 -7.66
N MET A 268 -12.22 13.45 -7.06
CA MET A 268 -12.84 14.53 -6.28
C MET A 268 -13.35 15.68 -7.17
N ASP A 269 -12.76 15.85 -8.39
CA ASP A 269 -13.16 16.88 -9.36
C ASP A 269 -14.43 16.47 -10.11
#